data_6c42553a6320a99a823098098ead8ce8
#
_entry.id   6c42553a6320a99a823098098ead8ce8
#
_cell.length_a   1.000
_cell.length_b   1.000
_cell.length_c   1.000
_cell.angle_alpha   90.00
_cell.angle_beta   90.00
_cell.angle_gamma   90.00
#
_symmetry.space_group_name_H-M   'P 1'
#
loop_
_entity.id
_entity.type
_entity.pdbx_description
1 polymer ?
#
loop_
_entity_poly.entity_id
_entity_poly.type
_entity_poly.pdbx_seq_one_letter_code
_entity_poly.pdbx_strand_id
1 'polypeptide(L)'
;MTEPLDAGLDPRAFRRALGNFATGVTIMTAAVGGRQVGVTANSFNSVSLDPALILWSIDKRSTSYDVFNDASHFAVNILAADQIDLSNQFARPRDDKFAGVAWEAGAGGAPLLSDCAARFQCAMHQQVDGGDHWILIGKVVAFDDFGRSPLLYHQGAYSSVLPHPRQAPSVQGVLTSAFQGRLSHNLYYLMTQAVRSYQADYQPRQLSSGLRTSEARMLMVLESDAGLDMNGLQREVAMPMREIEQSVDILKRKGLVEDRLAGHFGLTTAGVEQTEALWSIASEQQGRVFAEFSPEQIETFKRMLKQLIEAC
;
A
#
# COMPACT_ATOMS: atom_id res chain seq x y z
N MET A 1 12.24 -21.96 26.12
CA MET A 1 13.12 -20.83 26.50
C MET A 1 13.49 -20.12 25.19
N THR A 2 12.82 -19.04 24.87
CA THR A 2 13.19 -18.19 23.73
C THR A 2 14.41 -17.38 24.14
N GLU A 3 15.53 -17.56 23.42
CA GLU A 3 16.66 -16.65 23.54
C GLU A 3 16.17 -15.23 23.32
N PRO A 4 16.57 -14.24 24.16
CA PRO A 4 16.21 -12.88 23.93
C PRO A 4 16.81 -12.43 22.59
N LEU A 5 16.03 -11.64 21.81
CA LEU A 5 16.51 -10.89 20.65
C LEU A 5 17.89 -10.34 20.94
N ASP A 6 18.83 -10.64 20.05
CA ASP A 6 20.23 -10.20 20.08
C ASP A 6 20.29 -8.75 20.59
N ALA A 7 21.12 -8.48 21.60
CA ALA A 7 21.13 -7.26 22.43
C ALA A 7 21.48 -5.95 21.65
N GLY A 8 21.07 -5.81 20.39
CA GLY A 8 21.34 -4.69 19.52
C GLY A 8 20.22 -4.30 18.55
N LEU A 9 19.16 -5.10 18.38
CA LEU A 9 18.07 -4.77 17.45
C LEU A 9 16.93 -4.01 18.16
N ASP A 10 16.70 -2.74 17.79
CA ASP A 10 15.49 -2.02 18.18
C ASP A 10 14.27 -2.65 17.51
N PRO A 11 13.32 -3.26 18.27
CA PRO A 11 12.14 -3.92 17.71
C PRO A 11 11.24 -2.98 16.89
N ARG A 12 11.24 -1.69 17.22
CA ARG A 12 10.49 -0.67 16.47
C ARG A 12 11.14 -0.39 15.12
N ALA A 13 12.47 -0.24 15.10
CA ALA A 13 13.23 -0.04 13.86
C ALA A 13 13.11 -1.28 12.96
N PHE A 14 13.20 -2.49 13.51
CA PHE A 14 13.02 -3.73 12.77
C PHE A 14 11.62 -3.83 12.14
N ARG A 15 10.56 -3.59 12.91
CA ARG A 15 9.18 -3.57 12.39
C ARG A 15 8.96 -2.50 11.32
N ARG A 16 9.59 -1.32 11.47
CA ARG A 16 9.57 -0.28 10.43
C ARG A 16 10.23 -0.76 9.14
N ALA A 17 11.39 -1.42 9.25
CA ALA A 17 12.09 -1.96 8.08
C ALA A 17 11.26 -3.01 7.35
N LEU A 18 10.60 -3.93 8.06
CA LEU A 18 9.66 -4.90 7.49
C LEU A 18 8.48 -4.23 6.77
N GLY A 19 8.00 -3.09 7.27
CA GLY A 19 6.91 -2.33 6.66
C GLY A 19 7.22 -1.77 5.26
N ASN A 20 8.49 -1.74 4.81
CA ASN A 20 8.85 -1.38 3.44
C ASN A 20 8.46 -2.45 2.42
N PHE A 21 8.19 -3.68 2.85
CA PHE A 21 7.67 -4.72 1.98
C PHE A 21 6.15 -4.57 1.86
N ALA A 22 5.69 -4.04 0.72
CA ALA A 22 4.27 -3.95 0.41
C ALA A 22 3.70 -5.36 0.21
N THR A 23 2.62 -5.67 0.92
CA THR A 23 1.98 -6.99 0.88
C THR A 23 0.52 -6.87 0.44
N GLY A 24 -0.06 -7.98 -0.03
CA GLY A 24 -1.50 -8.14 -0.04
C GLY A 24 -2.06 -8.23 1.38
N VAL A 25 -3.37 -8.06 1.50
CA VAL A 25 -4.11 -8.29 2.75
C VAL A 25 -4.98 -9.53 2.59
N THR A 26 -4.90 -10.43 3.55
CA THR A 26 -5.66 -11.67 3.56
C THR A 26 -6.46 -11.82 4.85
N ILE A 27 -7.56 -12.58 4.79
CA ILE A 27 -8.20 -13.13 5.98
C ILE A 27 -8.05 -14.65 5.92
N MET A 28 -7.32 -15.18 6.89
CA MET A 28 -7.18 -16.62 7.10
C MET A 28 -8.37 -17.11 7.90
N THR A 29 -9.02 -18.18 7.45
CA THR A 29 -10.21 -18.73 8.10
C THR A 29 -10.08 -20.24 8.29
N ALA A 30 -10.61 -20.75 9.39
CA ALA A 30 -10.70 -22.17 9.69
C ALA A 30 -11.95 -22.46 10.52
N ALA A 31 -12.36 -23.74 10.55
CA ALA A 31 -13.47 -24.18 11.40
C ALA A 31 -13.19 -25.57 11.99
N VAL A 32 -13.54 -25.76 13.27
CA VAL A 32 -13.49 -27.04 13.97
C VAL A 32 -14.67 -27.13 14.92
N GLY A 33 -15.41 -28.26 14.88
CA GLY A 33 -16.49 -28.52 15.82
C GLY A 33 -17.60 -27.47 15.84
N GLY A 34 -17.88 -26.82 14.71
CA GLY A 34 -18.87 -25.74 14.61
C GLY A 34 -18.36 -24.37 15.05
N ARG A 35 -17.13 -24.26 15.55
CA ARG A 35 -16.46 -22.99 15.86
C ARG A 35 -15.66 -22.53 14.66
N GLN A 36 -15.98 -21.38 14.12
CA GLN A 36 -15.26 -20.73 13.03
C GLN A 36 -14.42 -19.56 13.54
N VAL A 37 -13.25 -19.38 12.96
CA VAL A 37 -12.32 -18.28 13.26
C VAL A 37 -11.83 -17.60 11.99
N GLY A 38 -11.45 -16.33 12.13
CA GLY A 38 -10.81 -15.57 11.07
C GLY A 38 -9.80 -14.58 11.63
N VAL A 39 -8.70 -14.42 10.93
CA VAL A 39 -7.59 -13.53 11.29
C VAL A 39 -7.09 -12.79 10.08
N THR A 40 -7.05 -11.46 10.14
CA THR A 40 -6.39 -10.64 9.12
C THR A 40 -4.89 -10.83 9.21
N ALA A 41 -4.27 -11.18 8.09
CA ALA A 41 -2.85 -11.43 8.00
C ALA A 41 -2.28 -10.86 6.70
N ASN A 42 -1.02 -10.43 6.75
CA ASN A 42 -0.23 -10.03 5.60
C ASN A 42 1.04 -10.88 5.44
N SER A 43 1.15 -11.95 6.21
CA SER A 43 2.27 -12.89 6.18
C SER A 43 2.14 -13.98 5.11
N PHE A 44 1.06 -13.96 4.30
CA PHE A 44 0.83 -14.92 3.23
C PHE A 44 1.90 -14.86 2.15
N ASN A 45 2.40 -16.04 1.76
CA ASN A 45 3.34 -16.18 0.64
C ASN A 45 3.18 -17.54 -0.07
N SER A 46 3.55 -17.59 -1.36
CA SER A 46 3.69 -18.83 -2.11
C SER A 46 4.99 -19.55 -1.70
N VAL A 47 4.97 -20.87 -1.69
CA VAL A 47 6.12 -21.73 -1.36
C VAL A 47 6.54 -22.57 -2.56
N SER A 48 5.61 -23.29 -3.20
CA SER A 48 5.88 -24.23 -4.29
C SER A 48 4.69 -24.30 -5.23
N LEU A 49 4.95 -24.62 -6.50
CA LEU A 49 3.92 -24.91 -7.50
C LEU A 49 3.66 -26.41 -7.64
N ASP A 50 4.66 -27.26 -7.38
CA ASP A 50 4.53 -28.71 -7.40
C ASP A 50 5.31 -29.34 -6.22
N PRO A 51 4.60 -29.84 -5.19
CA PRO A 51 3.18 -29.64 -4.95
C PRO A 51 2.83 -28.17 -4.71
N ALA A 52 1.57 -27.78 -4.95
CA ALA A 52 1.09 -26.42 -4.73
C ALA A 52 1.04 -26.13 -3.22
N LEU A 53 2.00 -25.36 -2.71
CA LEU A 53 2.13 -25.01 -1.29
C LEU A 53 2.14 -23.50 -1.10
N ILE A 54 1.50 -23.08 -0.03
CA ILE A 54 1.53 -21.70 0.49
C ILE A 54 1.89 -21.71 1.97
N LEU A 55 2.34 -20.56 2.49
CA LEU A 55 2.53 -20.36 3.91
C LEU A 55 1.88 -19.06 4.41
N TRP A 56 1.65 -19.01 5.71
CA TRP A 56 1.36 -17.80 6.47
C TRP A 56 1.78 -18.00 7.93
N SER A 57 1.79 -16.93 8.72
CA SER A 57 2.22 -16.99 10.12
C SER A 57 1.15 -16.44 11.05
N ILE A 58 0.96 -17.10 12.20
CA ILE A 58 0.03 -16.70 13.26
C ILE A 58 0.78 -16.51 14.58
N ASP A 59 0.51 -15.40 15.29
CA ASP A 59 1.07 -15.16 16.63
C ASP A 59 0.66 -16.29 17.59
N LYS A 60 1.60 -16.83 18.34
CA LYS A 60 1.37 -17.92 19.32
C LYS A 60 0.36 -17.55 20.41
N ARG A 61 0.15 -16.25 20.66
CA ARG A 61 -0.82 -15.71 21.62
C ARG A 61 -2.20 -15.46 21.01
N SER A 62 -2.38 -15.73 19.71
CA SER A 62 -3.66 -15.53 19.05
C SER A 62 -4.74 -16.44 19.65
N THR A 63 -5.88 -15.87 20.04
CA THR A 63 -7.04 -16.62 20.54
C THR A 63 -7.68 -17.53 19.48
N SER A 64 -7.28 -17.38 18.22
CA SER A 64 -7.74 -18.24 17.10
C SER A 64 -6.79 -19.39 16.83
N TYR A 65 -5.59 -19.43 17.43
CA TYR A 65 -4.55 -20.41 17.11
C TYR A 65 -5.03 -21.85 17.31
N ASP A 66 -5.71 -22.14 18.43
CA ASP A 66 -6.16 -23.50 18.75
C ASP A 66 -7.03 -24.07 17.62
N VAL A 67 -7.95 -23.26 17.04
CA VAL A 67 -8.79 -23.72 15.92
C VAL A 67 -7.95 -23.99 14.67
N PHE A 68 -6.96 -23.13 14.35
CA PHE A 68 -6.08 -23.39 13.21
C PHE A 68 -5.19 -24.61 13.43
N ASN A 69 -4.74 -24.85 14.67
CA ASN A 69 -3.94 -26.02 15.02
C ASN A 69 -4.71 -27.34 14.85
N ASP A 70 -5.99 -27.34 15.22
CA ASP A 70 -6.84 -28.55 15.20
C ASP A 70 -7.54 -28.74 13.85
N ALA A 71 -7.56 -27.71 13.00
CA ALA A 71 -8.21 -27.76 11.72
C ALA A 71 -7.45 -28.61 10.70
N SER A 72 -8.14 -29.53 10.03
CA SER A 72 -7.57 -30.27 8.90
C SER A 72 -7.38 -29.41 7.64
N HIS A 73 -8.13 -28.30 7.53
CA HIS A 73 -8.09 -27.37 6.41
C HIS A 73 -8.23 -25.94 6.91
N PHE A 74 -7.72 -25.01 6.12
CA PHE A 74 -7.96 -23.58 6.27
C PHE A 74 -8.14 -22.90 4.91
N ALA A 75 -8.71 -21.72 4.91
CA ALA A 75 -8.83 -20.93 3.69
C ALA A 75 -8.05 -19.62 3.80
N VAL A 76 -7.54 -19.19 2.65
CA VAL A 76 -6.93 -17.89 2.42
C VAL A 76 -7.88 -17.06 1.58
N ASN A 77 -8.38 -15.96 2.11
CA ASN A 77 -9.23 -15.02 1.40
C ASN A 77 -8.40 -13.76 1.10
N ILE A 78 -7.92 -13.58 -0.13
CA ILE A 78 -7.20 -12.38 -0.56
C ILE A 78 -8.22 -11.27 -0.76
N LEU A 79 -8.14 -10.22 0.03
CA LEU A 79 -9.12 -9.14 0.01
C LEU A 79 -9.02 -8.29 -1.27
N ALA A 80 -10.18 -7.86 -1.75
CA ALA A 80 -10.28 -6.85 -2.80
C ALA A 80 -10.09 -5.43 -2.24
N ALA A 81 -9.73 -4.49 -3.09
CA ALA A 81 -9.37 -3.11 -2.72
C ALA A 81 -10.44 -2.35 -1.94
N ASP A 82 -11.70 -2.70 -2.09
CA ASP A 82 -12.86 -2.12 -1.40
C ASP A 82 -13.21 -2.83 -0.08
N GLN A 83 -12.46 -3.83 0.36
CA GLN A 83 -12.72 -4.61 1.58
C GLN A 83 -11.91 -4.15 2.81
N ILE A 84 -11.63 -2.85 2.94
CA ILE A 84 -10.89 -2.28 4.09
C ILE A 84 -11.63 -2.55 5.40
N ASP A 85 -12.96 -2.34 5.44
CA ASP A 85 -13.75 -2.54 6.65
C ASP A 85 -13.75 -4.00 7.09
N LEU A 86 -13.80 -4.93 6.15
CA LEU A 86 -13.70 -6.36 6.41
C LEU A 86 -12.32 -6.71 7.00
N SER A 87 -11.24 -6.17 6.44
CA SER A 87 -9.90 -6.32 6.99
C SER A 87 -9.83 -5.84 8.45
N ASN A 88 -10.37 -4.67 8.76
CA ASN A 88 -10.39 -4.12 10.11
C ASN A 88 -11.23 -4.95 11.08
N GLN A 89 -12.36 -5.52 10.61
CA GLN A 89 -13.22 -6.37 11.42
C GLN A 89 -12.51 -7.64 11.89
N PHE A 90 -11.74 -8.30 11.03
CA PHE A 90 -11.00 -9.51 11.36
C PHE A 90 -9.66 -9.25 12.05
N ALA A 91 -9.10 -8.04 11.96
CA ALA A 91 -7.87 -7.65 12.64
C ALA A 91 -8.03 -7.42 14.16
N ARG A 92 -9.23 -7.09 14.61
CA ARG A 92 -9.50 -6.71 16.01
C ARG A 92 -10.15 -7.86 16.78
N PRO A 93 -9.92 -7.98 18.10
CA PRO A 93 -10.70 -8.87 18.96
C PRO A 93 -12.18 -8.50 18.91
N ARG A 94 -13.06 -9.47 18.66
CA ARG A 94 -14.53 -9.36 18.68
C ARG A 94 -15.12 -10.71 19.07
N ASP A 95 -16.27 -10.67 19.71
CA ASP A 95 -17.01 -11.90 20.10
C ASP A 95 -17.49 -12.66 18.88
N ASP A 96 -17.99 -11.97 17.87
CA ASP A 96 -18.36 -12.54 16.57
C ASP A 96 -17.77 -11.70 15.43
N LYS A 97 -16.73 -12.22 14.79
CA LYS A 97 -16.09 -11.58 13.64
C LYS A 97 -16.83 -11.82 12.34
N PHE A 98 -17.75 -12.78 12.28
CA PHE A 98 -18.52 -13.13 11.09
C PHE A 98 -19.89 -12.44 11.03
N ALA A 99 -20.28 -11.71 12.07
CA ALA A 99 -21.53 -10.97 12.07
C ALA A 99 -21.61 -10.00 10.87
N GLY A 100 -22.65 -10.19 10.04
CA GLY A 100 -22.88 -9.39 8.83
C GLY A 100 -21.97 -9.69 7.65
N VAL A 101 -21.13 -10.73 7.74
CA VAL A 101 -20.23 -11.14 6.66
C VAL A 101 -20.85 -12.25 5.83
N ALA A 102 -20.88 -12.07 4.50
CA ALA A 102 -21.29 -13.11 3.57
C ALA A 102 -20.14 -14.10 3.34
N TRP A 103 -20.41 -15.39 3.56
CA TRP A 103 -19.44 -16.46 3.35
C TRP A 103 -20.13 -17.78 3.06
N GLU A 104 -19.40 -18.74 2.52
CA GLU A 104 -19.81 -20.12 2.29
C GLU A 104 -18.80 -21.10 2.88
N ALA A 105 -19.21 -22.35 3.14
CA ALA A 105 -18.30 -23.36 3.68
C ALA A 105 -17.45 -23.98 2.57
N GLY A 106 -16.13 -23.90 2.71
CA GLY A 106 -15.16 -24.57 1.88
C GLY A 106 -14.70 -25.91 2.42
N ALA A 107 -13.54 -26.38 1.96
CA ALA A 107 -12.91 -27.61 2.41
C ALA A 107 -12.70 -27.60 3.94
N GLY A 108 -13.05 -28.70 4.60
CA GLY A 108 -13.01 -28.81 6.05
C GLY A 108 -13.93 -27.84 6.82
N GLY A 109 -14.89 -27.23 6.13
CA GLY A 109 -15.80 -26.23 6.71
C GLY A 109 -15.18 -24.82 6.88
N ALA A 110 -13.95 -24.60 6.38
CA ALA A 110 -13.30 -23.30 6.45
C ALA A 110 -14.11 -22.22 5.72
N PRO A 111 -14.45 -21.07 6.34
CA PRO A 111 -15.23 -20.03 5.71
C PRO A 111 -14.53 -19.42 4.48
N LEU A 112 -15.22 -19.40 3.34
CA LEU A 112 -14.82 -18.69 2.12
C LEU A 112 -15.59 -17.38 2.04
N LEU A 113 -14.90 -16.26 2.18
CA LEU A 113 -15.52 -14.94 2.20
C LEU A 113 -15.92 -14.51 0.79
N SER A 114 -17.04 -13.80 0.69
CA SER A 114 -17.52 -13.27 -0.59
C SER A 114 -16.73 -12.05 -1.05
N ASP A 115 -16.79 -11.78 -2.35
CA ASP A 115 -16.25 -10.57 -2.99
C ASP A 115 -14.73 -10.34 -2.83
N CYS A 116 -13.97 -11.38 -2.53
CA CYS A 116 -12.51 -11.35 -2.47
C CYS A 116 -11.88 -11.20 -3.86
N ALA A 117 -10.58 -10.87 -3.92
CA ALA A 117 -9.82 -10.88 -5.17
C ALA A 117 -9.51 -12.32 -5.61
N ALA A 118 -9.17 -13.19 -4.66
CA ALA A 118 -8.97 -14.61 -4.87
C ALA A 118 -9.18 -15.37 -3.55
N ARG A 119 -9.42 -16.69 -3.64
CA ARG A 119 -9.54 -17.57 -2.47
C ARG A 119 -8.73 -18.84 -2.72
N PHE A 120 -8.08 -19.35 -1.67
CA PHE A 120 -7.43 -20.66 -1.70
C PHE A 120 -7.94 -21.50 -0.57
N GLN A 121 -8.26 -22.76 -0.85
CA GLN A 121 -8.63 -23.77 0.12
C GLN A 121 -7.43 -24.69 0.31
N CYS A 122 -6.99 -24.88 1.54
CA CYS A 122 -5.74 -25.55 1.83
C CYS A 122 -5.93 -26.66 2.85
N ALA A 123 -5.44 -27.86 2.54
CA ALA A 123 -5.23 -28.89 3.56
C ALA A 123 -4.00 -28.52 4.39
N MET A 124 -4.07 -28.68 5.72
CA MET A 124 -2.92 -28.48 6.59
C MET A 124 -1.81 -29.46 6.18
N HIS A 125 -0.64 -28.94 5.84
CA HIS A 125 0.49 -29.74 5.38
C HIS A 125 1.58 -29.85 6.45
N GLN A 126 2.00 -28.71 7.01
CA GLN A 126 3.05 -28.67 8.03
C GLN A 126 2.92 -27.42 8.89
N GLN A 127 3.35 -27.55 10.15
CA GLN A 127 3.49 -26.43 11.06
C GLN A 127 4.96 -26.36 11.52
N VAL A 128 5.52 -25.14 11.53
CA VAL A 128 6.93 -24.90 11.90
C VAL A 128 6.99 -23.81 12.96
N ASP A 129 7.84 -23.99 13.96
CA ASP A 129 8.12 -22.97 14.97
C ASP A 129 8.90 -21.80 14.34
N GLY A 130 8.31 -20.64 14.33
CA GLY A 130 8.87 -19.38 13.79
C GLY A 130 9.21 -18.36 14.88
N GLY A 131 9.49 -18.78 16.11
CA GLY A 131 9.80 -17.89 17.23
C GLY A 131 8.54 -17.46 17.98
N ASP A 132 8.10 -16.21 17.89
CA ASP A 132 6.86 -15.74 18.50
C ASP A 132 5.60 -16.08 17.66
N HIS A 133 5.79 -16.65 16.47
CA HIS A 133 4.74 -17.12 15.57
C HIS A 133 4.84 -18.61 15.25
N TRP A 134 3.72 -19.20 14.85
CA TRP A 134 3.70 -20.47 14.12
C TRP A 134 3.61 -20.18 12.63
N ILE A 135 4.43 -20.84 11.82
CA ILE A 135 4.35 -20.83 10.36
C ILE A 135 3.50 -22.03 9.96
N LEU A 136 2.36 -21.77 9.31
CA LEU A 136 1.45 -22.80 8.82
C LEU A 136 1.65 -22.93 7.30
N ILE A 137 2.00 -24.14 6.87
CA ILE A 137 2.13 -24.48 5.45
C ILE A 137 0.90 -25.27 5.03
N GLY A 138 0.21 -24.80 4.00
CA GLY A 138 -0.95 -25.44 3.44
C GLY A 138 -0.72 -25.98 2.02
N LYS A 139 -1.24 -27.17 1.74
CA LYS A 139 -1.33 -27.70 0.38
C LYS A 139 -2.64 -27.22 -0.23
N VAL A 140 -2.56 -26.45 -1.30
CA VAL A 140 -3.73 -25.95 -2.03
C VAL A 140 -4.47 -27.11 -2.66
N VAL A 141 -5.77 -27.25 -2.35
CA VAL A 141 -6.68 -28.28 -2.88
C VAL A 141 -7.71 -27.70 -3.83
N ALA A 142 -8.02 -26.41 -3.71
CA ALA A 142 -8.89 -25.66 -4.64
C ALA A 142 -8.57 -24.17 -4.55
N PHE A 143 -8.89 -23.42 -5.58
CA PHE A 143 -8.78 -21.97 -5.59
C PHE A 143 -9.76 -21.31 -6.56
N ASP A 144 -10.10 -20.06 -6.28
CA ASP A 144 -10.88 -19.17 -7.13
C ASP A 144 -10.09 -17.90 -7.39
N ASP A 145 -10.13 -17.40 -8.63
CA ASP A 145 -9.58 -16.10 -9.03
C ASP A 145 -10.71 -15.26 -9.65
N PHE A 146 -11.04 -14.15 -8.99
CA PHE A 146 -12.17 -13.30 -9.40
C PHE A 146 -11.72 -12.08 -10.22
N GLY A 147 -10.42 -11.92 -10.46
CA GLY A 147 -9.87 -10.84 -11.28
C GLY A 147 -10.09 -9.44 -10.70
N ARG A 148 -10.39 -9.32 -9.39
CA ARG A 148 -10.56 -8.04 -8.71
C ARG A 148 -9.22 -7.47 -8.25
N SER A 149 -9.09 -6.14 -8.24
CA SER A 149 -7.89 -5.48 -7.71
C SER A 149 -7.71 -5.82 -6.23
N PRO A 150 -6.50 -6.26 -5.80
CA PRO A 150 -6.27 -6.63 -4.41
C PRO A 150 -6.11 -5.41 -3.50
N LEU A 151 -6.49 -5.58 -2.23
CA LEU A 151 -6.14 -4.66 -1.16
C LEU A 151 -4.68 -4.83 -0.78
N LEU A 152 -3.92 -3.74 -0.75
CA LEU A 152 -2.52 -3.73 -0.33
C LEU A 152 -2.36 -3.11 1.05
N TYR A 153 -1.25 -3.47 1.73
CA TYR A 153 -0.81 -2.87 2.97
C TYR A 153 0.68 -2.51 2.88
N HIS A 154 0.99 -1.25 3.10
CA HIS A 154 2.35 -0.73 3.02
C HIS A 154 2.57 0.31 4.12
N GLN A 155 3.63 0.16 4.90
CA GLN A 155 4.03 1.11 5.96
C GLN A 155 2.92 1.52 6.94
N GLY A 156 2.00 0.58 7.24
CA GLY A 156 0.91 0.82 8.19
C GLY A 156 -0.34 1.43 7.58
N ALA A 157 -0.41 1.59 6.26
CA ALA A 157 -1.57 2.11 5.55
C ALA A 157 -2.07 1.14 4.47
N TYR A 158 -3.38 1.16 4.24
CA TYR A 158 -3.97 0.49 3.08
C TYR A 158 -3.63 1.26 1.81
N SER A 159 -3.42 0.51 0.73
CA SER A 159 -3.02 1.03 -0.58
C SER A 159 -3.71 0.28 -1.70
N SER A 160 -3.66 0.81 -2.90
CA SER A 160 -4.16 0.18 -4.12
C SER A 160 -3.05 0.02 -5.16
N VAL A 161 -3.21 -0.94 -6.08
CA VAL A 161 -2.27 -1.17 -7.17
C VAL A 161 -2.44 -0.12 -8.25
N LEU A 162 -1.36 0.56 -8.61
CA LEU A 162 -1.27 1.32 -9.85
C LEU A 162 -0.21 0.67 -10.74
N PRO A 163 -0.50 0.40 -12.02
CA PRO A 163 0.50 -0.14 -12.94
C PRO A 163 1.72 0.78 -13.03
N HIS A 164 2.92 0.20 -12.97
CA HIS A 164 4.15 0.97 -13.07
C HIS A 164 4.24 1.67 -14.43
N PRO A 165 4.55 2.98 -14.52
CA PRO A 165 4.55 3.74 -15.77
C PRO A 165 5.42 3.13 -16.87
N ARG A 166 6.56 2.53 -16.52
CA ARG A 166 7.48 1.87 -17.48
C ARG A 166 6.97 0.56 -18.06
N GLN A 167 5.95 -0.06 -17.44
CA GLN A 167 5.33 -1.31 -17.92
C GLN A 167 4.05 -1.05 -18.70
N ALA A 168 3.59 0.20 -18.74
CA ALA A 168 2.54 0.60 -19.67
C ALA A 168 3.11 0.48 -21.10
N PRO A 169 2.38 -0.11 -22.06
CA PRO A 169 2.74 -0.01 -23.46
C PRO A 169 3.02 1.45 -23.78
N SER A 170 4.10 1.74 -24.55
CA SER A 170 4.45 3.11 -24.89
C SER A 170 3.21 3.81 -25.45
N VAL A 171 2.82 4.91 -24.83
CA VAL A 171 1.56 5.64 -25.09
C VAL A 171 1.49 6.11 -26.55
N GLN A 172 2.62 6.24 -27.24
CA GLN A 172 2.70 6.69 -28.64
C GLN A 172 1.99 5.80 -29.67
N GLY A 173 1.86 4.47 -29.40
CA GLY A 173 1.14 3.57 -30.33
C GLY A 173 -0.32 3.30 -29.92
N VAL A 174 -0.69 3.51 -28.67
CA VAL A 174 -2.01 3.21 -28.10
C VAL A 174 -2.96 4.41 -28.19
N LEU A 175 -2.44 5.64 -28.25
CA LEU A 175 -3.25 6.86 -28.28
C LEU A 175 -4.17 6.98 -29.49
N THR A 176 -3.77 6.47 -30.66
CA THR A 176 -4.57 6.58 -31.89
C THR A 176 -5.80 5.66 -31.92
N SER A 177 -5.77 4.50 -31.27
CA SER A 177 -6.93 3.59 -31.22
C SER A 177 -7.76 3.72 -29.94
N ALA A 178 -7.12 4.02 -28.79
CA ALA A 178 -7.81 4.17 -27.51
C ALA A 178 -8.64 5.46 -27.40
N PHE A 179 -8.31 6.51 -28.18
CA PHE A 179 -9.08 7.76 -28.22
C PHE A 179 -10.28 7.73 -29.18
N GLN A 180 -10.61 6.61 -29.79
CA GLN A 180 -11.76 6.49 -30.70
C GLN A 180 -13.02 5.89 -30.06
N GLY A 181 -13.02 5.59 -28.76
CA GLY A 181 -14.13 4.94 -28.08
C GLY A 181 -14.75 5.80 -26.95
N ARG A 182 -15.76 5.26 -26.28
CA ARG A 182 -16.42 5.90 -25.13
C ARG A 182 -15.47 6.31 -24.00
N LEU A 183 -14.31 5.61 -23.85
CA LEU A 183 -13.29 5.95 -22.86
C LEU A 183 -12.61 7.28 -23.11
N SER A 184 -12.53 7.75 -24.37
CA SER A 184 -11.98 9.07 -24.71
C SER A 184 -12.80 10.23 -24.14
N HIS A 185 -14.04 9.98 -23.73
CA HIS A 185 -14.92 10.95 -23.09
C HIS A 185 -15.06 10.75 -21.58
N ASN A 186 -14.39 9.75 -21.01
CA ASN A 186 -14.42 9.47 -19.58
C ASN A 186 -13.31 10.27 -18.87
N LEU A 187 -13.70 11.27 -18.08
CA LEU A 187 -12.77 12.17 -17.39
C LEU A 187 -11.83 11.42 -16.43
N TYR A 188 -12.32 10.44 -15.67
CA TYR A 188 -11.48 9.65 -14.79
C TYR A 188 -10.39 8.89 -15.55
N TYR A 189 -10.76 8.27 -16.67
CA TYR A 189 -9.79 7.59 -17.55
C TYR A 189 -8.73 8.57 -18.08
N LEU A 190 -9.17 9.73 -18.60
CA LEU A 190 -8.25 10.74 -19.15
C LEU A 190 -7.30 11.28 -18.09
N MET A 191 -7.78 11.60 -16.89
CA MET A 191 -6.95 12.05 -15.78
C MET A 191 -5.93 10.96 -15.38
N THR A 192 -6.36 9.70 -15.28
CA THR A 192 -5.47 8.59 -14.95
C THR A 192 -4.36 8.44 -16.01
N GLN A 193 -4.68 8.51 -17.30
CA GLN A 193 -3.69 8.43 -18.37
C GLN A 193 -2.74 9.63 -18.36
N ALA A 194 -3.26 10.85 -18.13
CA ALA A 194 -2.46 12.07 -18.04
C ALA A 194 -1.44 11.99 -16.90
N VAL A 195 -1.88 11.60 -15.70
CA VAL A 195 -1.01 11.43 -14.53
C VAL A 195 0.06 10.37 -14.79
N ARG A 196 -0.32 9.21 -15.35
CA ARG A 196 0.64 8.14 -15.68
C ARG A 196 1.71 8.60 -16.67
N SER A 197 1.28 9.26 -17.75
CA SER A 197 2.21 9.77 -18.78
C SER A 197 3.16 10.83 -18.21
N TYR A 198 2.62 11.75 -17.39
CA TYR A 198 3.42 12.77 -16.74
C TYR A 198 4.46 12.16 -15.79
N GLN A 199 4.05 11.21 -14.95
CA GLN A 199 4.93 10.55 -13.97
C GLN A 199 6.02 9.71 -14.63
N ALA A 200 5.74 9.05 -15.74
CA ALA A 200 6.71 8.19 -16.43
C ALA A 200 8.01 8.93 -16.79
N ASP A 201 7.90 10.20 -17.09
CA ASP A 201 9.00 11.05 -17.50
C ASP A 201 9.53 11.93 -16.35
N TYR A 202 8.65 12.38 -15.46
CA TYR A 202 9.00 13.20 -14.30
C TYR A 202 9.76 12.44 -13.21
N GLN A 203 9.29 11.24 -12.83
CA GLN A 203 9.87 10.48 -11.71
C GLN A 203 11.38 10.18 -11.85
N PRO A 204 11.91 9.72 -13.00
CA PRO A 204 13.34 9.49 -13.13
C PRO A 204 14.17 10.75 -12.93
N ARG A 205 13.68 11.91 -13.38
CA ARG A 205 14.34 13.21 -13.21
C ARG A 205 14.30 13.67 -11.75
N GLN A 206 13.17 13.53 -11.10
CA GLN A 206 13.04 13.85 -9.68
C GLN A 206 13.98 12.97 -8.83
N LEU A 207 14.08 11.66 -9.11
CA LEU A 207 14.98 10.75 -8.42
C LEU A 207 16.45 11.06 -8.64
N SER A 208 16.84 11.69 -9.77
CA SER A 208 18.22 12.14 -10.00
C SER A 208 18.69 13.23 -9.03
N SER A 209 17.78 13.90 -8.32
CA SER A 209 18.10 14.80 -7.22
C SER A 209 18.66 14.10 -5.97
N GLY A 210 18.70 12.76 -5.93
CA GLY A 210 19.11 11.97 -4.77
C GLY A 210 18.08 11.90 -3.64
N LEU A 211 16.84 12.34 -3.92
CA LEU A 211 15.71 12.31 -2.99
C LEU A 211 14.66 11.31 -3.43
N ARG A 212 14.02 10.65 -2.45
CA ARG A 212 12.81 9.86 -2.70
C ARG A 212 11.64 10.78 -3.06
N THR A 213 10.61 10.24 -3.67
CA THR A 213 9.41 11.03 -4.04
C THR A 213 8.74 11.69 -2.83
N SER A 214 8.68 10.99 -1.69
CA SER A 214 8.16 11.53 -0.43
C SER A 214 9.02 12.67 0.12
N GLU A 215 10.35 12.49 0.11
CA GLU A 215 11.30 13.50 0.55
C GLU A 215 11.21 14.77 -0.29
N ALA A 216 11.21 14.63 -1.62
CA ALA A 216 11.08 15.75 -2.54
C ALA A 216 9.75 16.51 -2.37
N ARG A 217 8.64 15.78 -2.29
CA ARG A 217 7.32 16.40 -2.07
C ARG A 217 7.26 17.15 -0.74
N MET A 218 7.85 16.57 0.30
CA MET A 218 7.90 17.20 1.62
C MET A 218 8.68 18.51 1.64
N LEU A 219 9.84 18.58 0.96
CA LEU A 219 10.60 19.82 0.84
C LEU A 219 9.79 20.91 0.12
N MET A 220 9.13 20.55 -0.99
CA MET A 220 8.30 21.49 -1.75
C MET A 220 7.09 21.99 -0.95
N VAL A 221 6.49 21.14 -0.13
CA VAL A 221 5.38 21.51 0.77
C VAL A 221 5.88 22.44 1.89
N LEU A 222 7.00 22.12 2.54
CA LEU A 222 7.57 22.94 3.61
C LEU A 222 8.06 24.31 3.14
N GLU A 223 8.39 24.47 1.87
CA GLU A 223 8.69 25.78 1.31
C GLU A 223 7.45 26.65 1.18
N SER A 224 6.33 26.04 0.73
CA SER A 224 5.07 26.75 0.53
C SER A 224 4.39 27.12 1.85
N ASP A 225 4.58 26.33 2.90
CA ASP A 225 4.02 26.57 4.23
C ASP A 225 5.07 26.26 5.32
N ALA A 226 5.79 27.30 5.70
CA ALA A 226 6.82 27.22 6.73
C ALA A 226 6.18 27.09 8.11
N GLY A 227 5.95 25.89 8.59
CA GLY A 227 5.46 25.66 9.94
C GLY A 227 4.37 24.59 10.03
N LEU A 228 4.44 23.58 9.17
CA LEU A 228 3.57 22.41 9.31
C LEU A 228 4.12 21.48 10.40
N ASP A 229 3.20 21.00 11.23
CA ASP A 229 3.41 19.86 12.12
C ASP A 229 3.26 18.54 11.35
N MET A 230 3.40 17.40 12.03
CA MET A 230 3.28 16.09 11.43
C MET A 230 1.90 15.85 10.78
N ASN A 231 0.84 16.36 11.38
CA ASN A 231 -0.53 16.23 10.84
C ASN A 231 -0.73 17.13 9.61
N GLY A 232 -0.16 18.31 9.61
CA GLY A 232 -0.14 19.20 8.44
C GLY A 232 0.58 18.54 7.28
N LEU A 233 1.77 17.99 7.50
CA LEU A 233 2.51 17.25 6.50
C LEU A 233 1.71 16.06 5.95
N GLN A 234 1.00 15.33 6.79
CA GLN A 234 0.19 14.20 6.32
C GLN A 234 -0.91 14.64 5.34
N ARG A 235 -1.57 15.76 5.63
CA ARG A 235 -2.63 16.29 4.74
C ARG A 235 -2.07 16.75 3.40
N GLU A 236 -0.98 17.53 3.43
CA GLU A 236 -0.43 18.16 2.23
C GLU A 236 0.39 17.19 1.35
N VAL A 237 1.14 16.29 1.97
CA VAL A 237 1.98 15.31 1.25
C VAL A 237 1.14 14.14 0.71
N ALA A 238 -0.02 13.87 1.33
CA ALA A 238 -0.93 12.77 0.97
C ALA A 238 -0.22 11.40 0.87
N MET A 239 0.54 11.06 1.91
CA MET A 239 1.27 9.79 2.03
C MET A 239 1.00 9.15 3.40
N PRO A 240 1.26 7.83 3.57
CA PRO A 240 1.14 7.18 4.86
C PRO A 240 1.97 7.89 5.94
N MET A 241 1.43 8.05 7.15
CA MET A 241 2.08 8.74 8.26
C MET A 241 3.50 8.21 8.51
N ARG A 242 3.69 6.90 8.48
CA ARG A 242 5.01 6.29 8.68
C ARG A 242 6.04 6.66 7.61
N GLU A 243 5.61 6.81 6.37
CA GLU A 243 6.49 7.26 5.28
C GLU A 243 6.90 8.71 5.50
N ILE A 244 5.99 9.55 5.99
CA ILE A 244 6.26 10.95 6.36
C ILE A 244 7.24 11.02 7.52
N GLU A 245 7.01 10.27 8.62
CA GLU A 245 7.92 10.19 9.76
C GLU A 245 9.35 9.80 9.34
N GLN A 246 9.47 8.74 8.53
CA GLN A 246 10.76 8.29 8.02
C GLN A 246 11.44 9.34 7.13
N SER A 247 10.67 10.01 6.29
CA SER A 247 11.19 11.04 5.39
C SER A 247 11.65 12.26 6.17
N VAL A 248 10.93 12.69 7.21
CA VAL A 248 11.37 13.76 8.13
C VAL A 248 12.70 13.38 8.77
N ASP A 249 12.82 12.17 9.33
CA ASP A 249 14.05 11.70 9.97
C ASP A 249 15.24 11.65 8.98
N ILE A 250 15.00 11.24 7.74
CA ILE A 250 16.03 11.19 6.70
C ILE A 250 16.43 12.61 6.28
N LEU A 251 15.47 13.50 6.08
CA LEU A 251 15.72 14.88 5.69
C LEU A 251 16.48 15.66 6.77
N LYS A 252 16.16 15.40 8.06
CA LYS A 252 16.94 15.94 9.18
C LYS A 252 18.39 15.43 9.18
N ARG A 253 18.60 14.13 8.98
CA ARG A 253 19.96 13.56 8.88
C ARG A 253 20.73 14.07 7.68
N LYS A 254 20.05 14.39 6.58
CA LYS A 254 20.65 15.06 5.41
C LYS A 254 20.89 16.56 5.65
N GLY A 255 20.45 17.12 6.76
CA GLY A 255 20.57 18.54 7.07
C GLY A 255 19.68 19.45 6.22
N LEU A 256 18.60 18.92 5.64
CA LEU A 256 17.69 19.67 4.77
C LEU A 256 16.46 20.21 5.50
N VAL A 257 16.08 19.58 6.62
CA VAL A 257 14.94 19.96 7.47
C VAL A 257 15.39 20.08 8.91
N GLU A 258 14.85 21.03 9.64
CA GLU A 258 15.09 21.27 11.06
C GLU A 258 13.79 21.33 11.85
N ASP A 259 13.87 21.04 13.17
CA ASP A 259 12.77 21.25 14.09
C ASP A 259 12.62 22.76 14.39
N ARG A 260 11.37 23.21 14.41
CA ARG A 260 10.98 24.55 14.83
C ARG A 260 10.12 24.49 16.10
N LEU A 261 9.74 25.65 16.63
CA LEU A 261 8.91 25.76 17.82
C LEU A 261 7.58 25.00 17.64
N ALA A 262 7.04 24.47 18.74
CA ALA A 262 5.74 23.79 18.82
C ALA A 262 5.63 22.51 17.95
N GLY A 263 6.74 21.80 17.68
CA GLY A 263 6.72 20.55 16.92
C GLY A 263 6.53 20.73 15.42
N HIS A 264 6.75 21.94 14.92
CA HIS A 264 6.73 22.26 13.50
C HIS A 264 8.09 21.94 12.84
N PHE A 265 8.09 21.84 11.53
CA PHE A 265 9.28 21.60 10.71
C PHE A 265 9.54 22.80 9.78
N GLY A 266 10.80 23.01 9.43
CA GLY A 266 11.19 24.03 8.47
C GLY A 266 12.39 23.60 7.66
N LEU A 267 12.58 24.25 6.51
CA LEU A 267 13.76 24.05 5.68
C LEU A 267 14.97 24.74 6.32
N THR A 268 16.12 24.08 6.24
CA THR A 268 17.44 24.71 6.44
C THR A 268 17.85 25.49 5.18
N THR A 269 18.94 26.23 5.22
CA THR A 269 19.51 26.89 4.02
C THR A 269 19.78 25.86 2.91
N ALA A 270 20.38 24.71 3.24
CA ALA A 270 20.62 23.63 2.28
C ALA A 270 19.29 23.00 1.78
N GLY A 271 18.27 22.95 2.65
CA GLY A 271 16.94 22.52 2.27
C GLY A 271 16.29 23.44 1.24
N VAL A 272 16.40 24.73 1.40
CA VAL A 272 15.93 25.73 0.42
C VAL A 272 16.64 25.56 -0.92
N GLU A 273 17.95 25.46 -0.94
CA GLU A 273 18.72 25.23 -2.18
C GLU A 273 18.32 23.95 -2.89
N GLN A 274 18.10 22.87 -2.13
CA GLN A 274 17.65 21.60 -2.68
C GLN A 274 16.21 21.67 -3.24
N THR A 275 15.35 22.47 -2.61
CA THR A 275 13.97 22.68 -3.06
C THR A 275 13.93 23.50 -4.36
N GLU A 276 14.77 24.52 -4.50
CA GLU A 276 14.94 25.26 -5.75
C GLU A 276 15.36 24.35 -6.91
N ALA A 277 16.28 23.41 -6.66
CA ALA A 277 16.67 22.42 -7.66
C ALA A 277 15.48 21.51 -8.08
N LEU A 278 14.62 21.12 -7.12
CA LEU A 278 13.40 20.36 -7.42
C LEU A 278 12.39 21.18 -8.25
N TRP A 279 12.21 22.45 -7.92
CA TRP A 279 11.34 23.35 -8.69
C TRP A 279 11.86 23.58 -10.11
N SER A 280 13.18 23.65 -10.29
CA SER A 280 13.78 23.71 -11.63
C SER A 280 13.43 22.49 -12.46
N ILE A 281 13.56 21.26 -11.89
CA ILE A 281 13.16 20.00 -12.54
C ILE A 281 11.67 20.01 -12.88
N ALA A 282 10.82 20.45 -11.95
CA ALA A 282 9.37 20.49 -12.14
C ALA A 282 8.98 21.50 -13.23
N SER A 283 9.61 22.69 -13.24
CA SER A 283 9.36 23.76 -14.21
C SER A 283 9.82 23.35 -15.61
N GLU A 284 10.97 22.73 -15.75
CA GLU A 284 11.44 22.20 -17.04
C GLU A 284 10.49 21.13 -17.59
N GLN A 285 10.03 20.22 -16.72
CA GLN A 285 9.06 19.21 -17.10
C GLN A 285 7.73 19.84 -17.55
N GLN A 286 7.23 20.80 -16.78
CA GLN A 286 5.99 21.51 -17.13
C GLN A 286 6.14 22.25 -18.45
N GLY A 287 7.24 22.98 -18.65
CA GLY A 287 7.52 23.71 -19.89
C GLY A 287 7.52 22.80 -21.12
N ARG A 288 8.08 21.59 -20.99
CA ARG A 288 8.14 20.63 -22.08
C ARG A 288 6.78 19.99 -22.37
N VAL A 289 6.05 19.56 -21.34
CA VAL A 289 4.76 18.88 -21.50
C VAL A 289 3.68 19.82 -22.03
N PHE A 290 3.73 21.08 -21.61
CA PHE A 290 2.74 22.09 -21.98
C PHE A 290 3.24 23.08 -23.06
N ALA A 291 4.30 22.71 -23.81
CA ALA A 291 4.91 23.60 -24.82
C ALA A 291 3.93 24.07 -25.91
N GLU A 292 2.95 23.25 -26.25
CA GLU A 292 1.94 23.56 -27.29
C GLU A 292 0.69 24.29 -26.75
N PHE A 293 0.60 24.51 -25.43
CA PHE A 293 -0.55 25.16 -24.81
C PHE A 293 -0.26 26.63 -24.55
N SER A 294 -1.29 27.49 -24.80
CA SER A 294 -1.15 28.88 -24.42
C SER A 294 -1.13 29.09 -22.90
N PRO A 295 -0.54 30.18 -22.39
CA PRO A 295 -0.57 30.50 -20.97
C PRO A 295 -2.01 30.55 -20.40
N GLU A 296 -2.98 31.06 -21.16
CA GLU A 296 -4.38 31.12 -20.76
C GLU A 296 -5.00 29.71 -20.63
N GLN A 297 -4.67 28.79 -21.53
CA GLN A 297 -5.10 27.39 -21.45
C GLN A 297 -4.51 26.71 -20.22
N ILE A 298 -3.24 26.93 -19.90
CA ILE A 298 -2.57 26.38 -18.72
C ILE A 298 -3.24 26.89 -17.44
N GLU A 299 -3.50 28.20 -17.34
CA GLU A 299 -4.16 28.77 -16.15
C GLU A 299 -5.61 28.31 -16.01
N THR A 300 -6.31 28.14 -17.12
CA THR A 300 -7.67 27.56 -17.11
C THR A 300 -7.64 26.12 -16.62
N PHE A 301 -6.69 25.31 -17.10
CA PHE A 301 -6.53 23.93 -16.67
C PHE A 301 -6.21 23.81 -15.16
N LYS A 302 -5.28 24.65 -14.66
CA LYS A 302 -4.96 24.72 -13.22
C LYS A 302 -6.20 25.07 -12.37
N ARG A 303 -6.99 26.04 -12.82
CA ARG A 303 -8.23 26.43 -12.13
C ARG A 303 -9.24 25.29 -12.09
N MET A 304 -9.43 24.58 -13.20
CA MET A 304 -10.34 23.42 -13.26
C MET A 304 -9.88 22.28 -12.35
N LEU A 305 -8.58 22.00 -12.28
CA LEU A 305 -8.04 21.00 -11.36
C LEU A 305 -8.27 21.37 -9.89
N LYS A 306 -8.03 22.64 -9.52
CA LYS A 306 -8.30 23.13 -8.16
C LYS A 306 -9.78 22.99 -7.78
N GLN A 307 -10.69 23.41 -8.66
CA GLN A 307 -12.12 23.26 -8.45
C GLN A 307 -12.55 21.78 -8.32
N LEU A 308 -11.94 20.88 -9.10
CA LEU A 308 -12.21 19.45 -9.00
C LEU A 308 -11.74 18.88 -7.66
N ILE A 309 -10.55 19.28 -7.19
CA ILE A 309 -10.01 18.85 -5.89
C ILE A 309 -10.89 19.32 -4.73
N GLU A 310 -11.42 20.55 -4.82
CA GLU A 310 -12.34 21.12 -3.80
C GLU A 310 -13.73 20.47 -3.81
N ALA A 311 -14.15 19.87 -4.93
CA ALA A 311 -15.47 19.26 -5.11
C ALA A 311 -15.51 17.77 -4.71
N CYS A 312 -14.35 17.10 -4.54
CA CYS A 312 -14.23 15.70 -4.15
C CYS A 312 -13.87 15.55 -2.68
#